data_7aae5428d3e3d82ce511019d891b2c44
#
_entry.id   7aae5428d3e3d82ce511019d891b2c44
#
_cell.length_a   1.000
_cell.length_b   1.000
_cell.length_c   1.000
_cell.angle_alpha   90.00
_cell.angle_beta   90.00
_cell.angle_gamma   90.00
#
_symmetry.space_group_name_H-M   'P 1'
#
loop_
_entity.id
_entity.type
_entity.pdbx_description
1 polymer ?
#
loop_
_entity_poly.entity_id
_entity_poly.type
_entity_poly.pdbx_seq_one_letter_code
_entity_poly.pdbx_strand_id
1 'polypeptide(L)'
;RRGTRYTPILLKPSLTEEQIARFAVNQYKYPSLDIRPYFKRNYLYGEAMTHILGYVGRINDRDVERLKKEEKFANYSGSTDMGKLGIERYYEEQLHGTTGFEEVEINNRGKVVRKLREQPATAGKSIHLTIDFTLQRYIMSLLSGQKGAVVVLDPKDNSVLAMVSTPSYDNNLFVDGISSSDYKRLLEDPTRPLYSRATQGVYPPASTVKPFVAVAALTEGVITPNTTIFDPGYWTLPNSTKRFRDWKKTGHGYTDLNKAITESSDTFFYQTAFNLGIDRFSMWMKRFGFGMPTGIEIQE
;
A
#
# COMPACT_ATOMS: atom_id res chain seq x y z
N ARG A 1 25.13 -1.04 -13.95
CA ARG A 1 25.93 0.20 -13.82
C ARG A 1 27.35 -0.08 -14.30
N ARG A 2 27.82 0.66 -15.29
CA ARG A 2 29.26 0.73 -15.58
C ARG A 2 29.90 1.58 -14.47
N GLY A 3 30.45 0.92 -13.44
CA GLY A 3 31.22 1.60 -12.41
C GLY A 3 32.47 2.26 -13.00
N THR A 4 33.01 3.28 -12.33
CA THR A 4 34.32 3.79 -12.63
C THR A 4 35.33 2.65 -12.41
N ARG A 5 36.51 2.69 -13.06
CA ARG A 5 37.57 1.65 -12.98
C ARG A 5 37.92 1.21 -11.54
N TYR A 6 37.59 2.03 -10.55
CA TYR A 6 37.94 1.83 -9.15
C TYR A 6 36.75 1.57 -8.22
N THR A 7 35.51 1.51 -8.76
CA THR A 7 34.32 1.25 -7.93
C THR A 7 34.16 -0.25 -7.75
N PRO A 8 34.10 -0.77 -6.51
CA PRO A 8 33.82 -2.16 -6.26
C PRO A 8 32.48 -2.61 -6.88
N ILE A 9 32.47 -3.81 -7.45
CA ILE A 9 31.28 -4.41 -8.02
C ILE A 9 30.79 -5.49 -7.06
N LEU A 10 29.51 -5.42 -6.65
CA LEU A 10 28.88 -6.44 -5.84
C LEU A 10 28.75 -7.73 -6.67
N LEU A 11 29.43 -8.78 -6.25
CA LEU A 11 29.38 -10.09 -6.91
C LEU A 11 28.30 -10.99 -6.31
N LYS A 12 28.20 -11.02 -4.99
CA LYS A 12 27.22 -11.83 -4.27
C LYS A 12 26.75 -11.11 -3.01
N PRO A 13 25.46 -10.83 -2.87
CA PRO A 13 24.87 -10.34 -1.62
C PRO A 13 24.70 -11.51 -0.62
N SER A 14 24.64 -11.19 0.64
CA SER A 14 24.24 -12.11 1.74
C SER A 14 25.01 -13.44 1.75
N LEU A 15 26.26 -13.40 2.18
CA LEU A 15 27.07 -14.60 2.39
C LEU A 15 26.66 -15.30 3.69
N THR A 16 26.64 -16.64 3.69
CA THR A 16 26.52 -17.42 4.92
C THR A 16 27.81 -17.41 5.72
N GLU A 17 27.74 -17.70 7.02
CA GLU A 17 28.95 -17.79 7.88
C GLU A 17 29.97 -18.78 7.32
N GLU A 18 29.51 -19.93 6.82
CA GLU A 18 30.37 -20.93 6.18
C GLU A 18 31.07 -20.34 4.94
N GLN A 19 30.35 -19.58 4.11
CA GLN A 19 30.94 -18.95 2.91
C GLN A 19 31.96 -17.88 3.29
N ILE A 20 31.66 -17.09 4.34
CA ILE A 20 32.61 -16.10 4.88
C ILE A 20 33.88 -16.79 5.37
N ALA A 21 33.76 -17.84 6.20
CA ALA A 21 34.90 -18.61 6.71
C ALA A 21 35.73 -19.24 5.59
N ARG A 22 35.07 -19.87 4.61
CA ARG A 22 35.73 -20.48 3.44
C ARG A 22 36.47 -19.44 2.60
N PHE A 23 35.91 -18.26 2.41
CA PHE A 23 36.55 -17.16 1.69
C PHE A 23 37.76 -16.64 2.48
N ALA A 24 37.59 -16.36 3.79
CA ALA A 24 38.65 -15.81 4.64
C ALA A 24 39.92 -16.66 4.60
N VAL A 25 39.81 -18.00 4.67
CA VAL A 25 40.96 -18.94 4.58
C VAL A 25 41.61 -18.90 3.20
N ASN A 26 40.87 -18.57 2.13
CA ASN A 26 41.35 -18.56 0.75
C ASN A 26 41.58 -17.16 0.17
N GLN A 27 41.38 -16.10 0.96
CA GLN A 27 41.44 -14.70 0.49
C GLN A 27 42.77 -14.37 -0.23
N TYR A 28 43.87 -14.96 0.21
CA TYR A 28 45.19 -14.77 -0.41
C TYR A 28 45.24 -15.17 -1.88
N LYS A 29 44.34 -16.08 -2.33
CA LYS A 29 44.22 -16.50 -3.73
C LYS A 29 43.45 -15.48 -4.59
N TYR A 30 42.70 -14.58 -3.96
CA TYR A 30 41.78 -13.66 -4.62
C TYR A 30 42.03 -12.22 -4.17
N PRO A 31 43.14 -11.60 -4.50
CA PRO A 31 43.53 -10.28 -3.99
C PRO A 31 42.64 -9.14 -4.45
N SER A 32 41.79 -9.39 -5.46
CA SER A 32 40.80 -8.41 -6.00
C SER A 32 39.42 -8.56 -5.40
N LEU A 33 39.19 -9.54 -4.52
CA LEU A 33 37.93 -9.76 -3.87
C LEU A 33 38.02 -9.34 -2.41
N ASP A 34 36.92 -8.79 -1.90
CA ASP A 34 36.77 -8.34 -0.52
C ASP A 34 35.37 -8.65 0.01
N ILE A 35 35.27 -8.92 1.31
CA ILE A 35 34.00 -9.05 2.01
C ILE A 35 33.71 -7.75 2.79
N ARG A 36 32.60 -7.14 2.54
CA ARG A 36 32.18 -5.93 3.25
C ARG A 36 30.84 -6.15 3.95
N PRO A 37 30.73 -5.82 5.24
CA PRO A 37 29.45 -5.80 5.91
C PRO A 37 28.59 -4.66 5.36
N TYR A 38 27.28 -4.89 5.25
CA TYR A 38 26.32 -3.86 4.93
C TYR A 38 25.02 -4.11 5.70
N PHE A 39 24.26 -3.05 5.95
CA PHE A 39 22.96 -3.17 6.57
C PHE A 39 21.92 -3.53 5.51
N LYS A 40 21.04 -4.45 5.88
CA LYS A 40 19.96 -4.94 5.04
C LYS A 40 18.64 -4.75 5.73
N ARG A 41 17.61 -4.33 4.99
CA ARG A 41 16.23 -4.29 5.51
C ARG A 41 15.77 -5.73 5.76
N ASN A 42 15.16 -5.95 6.92
CA ASN A 42 14.56 -7.23 7.28
C ASN A 42 13.15 -7.00 7.82
N TYR A 43 12.16 -7.59 7.17
CA TYR A 43 10.76 -7.48 7.51
C TYR A 43 10.35 -8.68 8.38
N LEU A 44 10.34 -8.49 9.69
CA LEU A 44 10.09 -9.57 10.66
C LEU A 44 8.72 -10.23 10.49
N TYR A 45 7.76 -9.51 9.96
CA TYR A 45 6.37 -9.94 9.89
C TYR A 45 5.89 -10.26 8.46
N GLY A 46 6.78 -10.19 7.47
CA GLY A 46 6.56 -10.65 6.10
C GLY A 46 5.17 -10.30 5.56
N GLU A 47 4.42 -11.31 5.16
CA GLU A 47 3.10 -11.18 4.54
C GLU A 47 2.09 -10.36 5.35
N ALA A 48 2.18 -10.37 6.70
CA ALA A 48 1.19 -9.70 7.54
C ALA A 48 1.23 -8.17 7.43
N MET A 49 2.39 -7.60 7.06
CA MET A 49 2.61 -6.15 7.03
C MET A 49 2.97 -5.62 5.65
N THR A 50 3.09 -6.48 4.65
CA THR A 50 3.59 -6.12 3.31
C THR A 50 2.84 -4.96 2.67
N HIS A 51 1.51 -4.99 2.66
CA HIS A 51 0.68 -3.95 2.03
C HIS A 51 0.70 -2.61 2.78
N ILE A 52 1.13 -2.61 4.06
CA ILE A 52 1.32 -1.41 4.85
C ILE A 52 2.76 -0.90 4.68
N LEU A 53 3.73 -1.74 5.04
CA LEU A 53 5.14 -1.34 5.03
C LEU A 53 5.68 -1.12 3.61
N GLY A 54 5.19 -1.90 2.64
CA GLY A 54 5.82 -1.95 1.33
C GLY A 54 7.17 -2.65 1.40
N TYR A 55 8.12 -2.22 0.59
CA TYR A 55 9.47 -2.77 0.57
C TYR A 55 10.49 -1.77 0.05
N VAL A 56 11.76 -2.01 0.42
CA VAL A 56 12.89 -1.37 -0.23
C VAL A 56 13.35 -2.21 -1.42
N GLY A 57 13.81 -1.55 -2.46
CA GLY A 57 14.34 -2.22 -3.63
C GLY A 57 15.36 -1.37 -4.36
N ARG A 58 16.11 -1.96 -5.27
CA ARG A 58 17.21 -1.30 -5.97
C ARG A 58 16.79 -0.02 -6.66
N ILE A 59 17.60 1.01 -6.51
CA ILE A 59 17.45 2.28 -7.21
C ILE A 59 17.62 2.02 -8.72
N ASN A 60 16.60 2.35 -9.50
CA ASN A 60 16.59 2.23 -10.96
C ASN A 60 16.76 3.59 -11.64
N ASP A 61 16.86 3.60 -12.98
CA ASP A 61 17.10 4.84 -13.74
C ASP A 61 15.99 5.89 -13.55
N ARG A 62 14.73 5.45 -13.42
CA ARG A 62 13.60 6.36 -13.14
C ARG A 62 13.70 7.01 -11.75
N ASP A 63 14.15 6.25 -10.77
CA ASP A 63 14.40 6.77 -9.42
C ASP A 63 15.53 7.81 -9.44
N VAL A 64 16.61 7.53 -10.19
CA VAL A 64 17.73 8.47 -10.37
C VAL A 64 17.26 9.77 -11.02
N GLU A 65 16.45 9.70 -12.07
CA GLU A 65 15.88 10.88 -12.72
C GLU A 65 15.01 11.69 -11.76
N ARG A 66 14.15 11.03 -10.99
CA ARG A 66 13.31 11.67 -9.96
C ARG A 66 14.17 12.36 -8.90
N LEU A 67 15.13 11.65 -8.32
CA LEU A 67 16.02 12.18 -7.28
C LEU A 67 16.84 13.37 -7.77
N LYS A 68 17.27 13.37 -9.03
CA LYS A 68 17.95 14.51 -9.66
C LYS A 68 17.01 15.71 -9.82
N LYS A 69 15.78 15.47 -10.26
CA LYS A 69 14.76 16.52 -10.40
C LYS A 69 14.39 17.15 -9.05
N GLU A 70 14.39 16.35 -8.00
CA GLU A 70 14.10 16.77 -6.62
C GLU A 70 15.35 17.32 -5.89
N GLU A 71 16.51 17.41 -6.55
CA GLU A 71 17.81 17.82 -5.99
C GLU A 71 18.30 16.96 -4.79
N LYS A 72 17.79 15.72 -4.68
CA LYS A 72 18.09 14.79 -3.59
C LYS A 72 19.15 13.75 -3.93
N PHE A 73 19.58 13.68 -5.19
CA PHE A 73 20.47 12.61 -5.68
C PHE A 73 21.78 12.51 -4.93
N ALA A 74 22.33 13.62 -4.42
CA ALA A 74 23.61 13.61 -3.68
C ALA A 74 23.55 12.68 -2.46
N ASN A 75 22.44 12.69 -1.71
CA ASN A 75 22.22 11.82 -0.54
C ASN A 75 22.04 10.34 -0.89
N TYR A 76 21.76 10.02 -2.17
CA TYR A 76 21.55 8.64 -2.64
C TYR A 76 22.69 8.12 -3.50
N SER A 77 23.74 8.91 -3.72
CA SER A 77 24.85 8.53 -4.63
C SER A 77 25.57 7.25 -4.20
N GLY A 78 25.64 6.99 -2.89
CA GLY A 78 26.21 5.78 -2.29
C GLY A 78 25.20 4.69 -1.96
N SER A 79 23.90 4.97 -2.07
CA SER A 79 22.84 4.01 -1.73
C SER A 79 22.52 3.09 -2.90
N THR A 80 22.24 1.83 -2.61
CA THR A 80 21.83 0.83 -3.59
C THR A 80 20.34 0.66 -3.67
N ASP A 81 19.64 0.93 -2.59
CA ASP A 81 18.22 0.66 -2.40
C ASP A 81 17.48 1.89 -1.87
N MET A 82 16.18 1.91 -2.09
CA MET A 82 15.25 2.92 -1.57
C MET A 82 13.86 2.34 -1.43
N GLY A 83 12.98 2.97 -0.65
CA GLY A 83 11.58 2.61 -0.52
C GLY A 83 10.81 2.69 -1.84
N LYS A 84 10.08 1.63 -2.17
CA LYS A 84 9.34 1.50 -3.43
C LYS A 84 7.84 1.64 -3.26
N LEU A 85 7.31 1.14 -2.17
CA LEU A 85 5.87 1.14 -1.85
C LEU A 85 5.65 1.39 -0.37
N GLY A 86 4.40 1.70 0.00
CA GLY A 86 3.94 1.78 1.37
C GLY A 86 4.69 2.80 2.22
N ILE A 87 4.77 2.52 3.50
CA ILE A 87 5.46 3.35 4.50
C ILE A 87 6.95 3.55 4.13
N GLU A 88 7.62 2.53 3.58
CA GLU A 88 9.01 2.66 3.13
C GLU A 88 9.17 3.76 2.08
N ARG A 89 8.21 3.91 1.18
CA ARG A 89 8.25 4.96 0.16
C ARG A 89 7.82 6.32 0.70
N TYR A 90 6.75 6.36 1.50
CA TYR A 90 6.19 7.61 2.00
C TYR A 90 7.15 8.32 2.94
N TYR A 91 7.75 7.56 3.86
CA TYR A 91 8.70 8.06 4.84
C TYR A 91 10.18 7.83 4.45
N GLU A 92 10.46 7.61 3.16
CA GLU A 92 11.81 7.34 2.66
C GLU A 92 12.85 8.33 3.19
N GLU A 93 12.58 9.62 3.14
CA GLU A 93 13.53 10.65 3.59
C GLU A 93 13.86 10.55 5.08
N GLN A 94 12.90 10.14 5.88
CA GLN A 94 13.10 9.97 7.31
C GLN A 94 13.81 8.66 7.63
N LEU A 95 13.46 7.59 6.89
CA LEU A 95 14.00 6.24 7.10
C LEU A 95 15.42 6.08 6.52
N HIS A 96 15.73 6.77 5.42
CA HIS A 96 17.02 6.67 4.75
C HIS A 96 18.16 7.34 5.55
N GLY A 97 17.87 8.46 6.21
CA GLY A 97 18.88 9.27 6.90
C GLY A 97 19.80 10.04 5.93
N THR A 98 21.01 10.33 6.37
CA THR A 98 21.98 11.08 5.57
C THR A 98 23.22 10.25 5.32
N THR A 99 23.61 10.11 4.06
CA THR A 99 24.83 9.38 3.69
C THR A 99 26.08 10.11 4.14
N GLY A 100 27.04 9.37 4.68
CA GLY A 100 28.38 9.87 4.93
C GLY A 100 29.24 9.87 3.67
N PHE A 101 30.39 10.48 3.75
CA PHE A 101 31.40 10.42 2.69
C PHE A 101 32.81 10.37 3.27
N GLU A 102 33.69 9.75 2.51
CA GLU A 102 35.13 9.77 2.77
C GLU A 102 35.84 10.36 1.55
N GLU A 103 36.69 11.35 1.79
CA GLU A 103 37.60 11.89 0.81
C GLU A 103 38.96 11.17 0.99
N VAL A 104 39.42 10.49 -0.05
CA VAL A 104 40.65 9.67 0.00
C VAL A 104 41.61 10.08 -1.09
N GLU A 105 42.91 10.09 -0.78
CA GLU A 105 43.95 10.19 -1.77
C GLU A 105 44.23 8.82 -2.35
N ILE A 106 44.25 8.71 -3.67
CA ILE A 106 44.53 7.47 -4.38
C ILE A 106 45.85 7.59 -5.20
N ASN A 107 46.59 6.52 -5.30
CA ASN A 107 47.75 6.48 -6.18
C ASN A 107 47.35 6.22 -7.65
N ASN A 108 48.32 6.19 -8.55
CA ASN A 108 48.12 5.92 -9.98
C ASN A 108 47.51 4.55 -10.31
N ARG A 109 47.51 3.62 -9.34
CA ARG A 109 46.89 2.29 -9.43
C ARG A 109 45.47 2.24 -8.79
N GLY A 110 44.95 3.39 -8.31
CA GLY A 110 43.66 3.47 -7.65
C GLY A 110 43.61 2.94 -6.22
N LYS A 111 44.74 2.64 -5.61
CA LYS A 111 44.82 2.22 -4.22
C LYS A 111 44.78 3.43 -3.30
N VAL A 112 43.90 3.39 -2.27
CA VAL A 112 43.84 4.41 -1.24
C VAL A 112 45.17 4.49 -0.51
N VAL A 113 45.78 5.69 -0.47
CA VAL A 113 47.04 5.99 0.20
C VAL A 113 46.76 6.54 1.59
N ARG A 114 45.85 7.48 1.68
CA ARG A 114 45.42 8.06 2.97
C ARG A 114 44.00 8.59 2.88
N LYS A 115 43.34 8.69 4.04
CA LYS A 115 42.05 9.39 4.23
C LYS A 115 42.36 10.86 4.51
N LEU A 116 41.70 11.76 3.75
CA LEU A 116 41.86 13.20 3.89
C LEU A 116 40.78 13.79 4.81
N ARG A 117 39.53 13.35 4.58
CA ARG A 117 38.36 13.81 5.31
C ARG A 117 37.32 12.69 5.43
N GLU A 118 36.59 12.70 6.54
CA GLU A 118 35.46 11.81 6.77
C GLU A 118 34.29 12.59 7.34
N GLN A 119 33.10 12.33 6.83
CA GLN A 119 31.85 12.72 7.44
C GLN A 119 31.02 11.45 7.66
N PRO A 120 30.77 11.07 8.92
CA PRO A 120 30.01 9.86 9.20
C PRO A 120 28.57 9.98 8.69
N ALA A 121 27.98 8.85 8.32
CA ALA A 121 26.55 8.77 8.00
C ALA A 121 25.71 8.99 9.24
N THR A 122 24.54 9.64 9.05
CA THR A 122 23.52 9.77 10.11
C THR A 122 22.39 8.79 9.83
N ALA A 123 22.10 7.93 10.81
CA ALA A 123 21.03 6.94 10.69
C ALA A 123 19.67 7.62 10.50
N GLY A 124 18.78 6.96 9.77
CA GLY A 124 17.40 7.38 9.65
C GLY A 124 16.64 7.28 10.97
N LYS A 125 15.45 7.86 10.99
CA LYS A 125 14.59 7.89 12.18
C LYS A 125 13.76 6.61 12.27
N SER A 126 13.43 6.18 13.50
CA SER A 126 12.41 5.18 13.74
C SER A 126 11.02 5.78 13.56
N ILE A 127 10.10 5.00 13.00
CA ILE A 127 8.70 5.37 12.81
C ILE A 127 7.83 4.42 13.63
N HIS A 128 6.86 4.98 14.35
CA HIS A 128 5.85 4.24 15.09
C HIS A 128 4.53 4.36 14.34
N LEU A 129 3.92 3.22 14.03
CA LEU A 129 2.63 3.15 13.38
C LEU A 129 1.52 2.97 14.41
N THR A 130 0.30 3.35 14.06
CA THR A 130 -0.90 3.13 14.87
C THR A 130 -1.41 1.69 14.80
N ILE A 131 -0.80 0.86 13.97
CA ILE A 131 -1.21 -0.53 13.76
C ILE A 131 -1.05 -1.36 15.03
N ASP A 132 -2.15 -1.94 15.52
CA ASP A 132 -2.13 -3.04 16.49
C ASP A 132 -1.78 -4.34 15.77
N PHE A 133 -0.55 -4.79 15.95
CA PHE A 133 -0.05 -5.97 15.26
C PHE A 133 -0.78 -7.26 15.67
N THR A 134 -1.27 -7.35 16.90
CA THR A 134 -2.04 -8.49 17.35
C THR A 134 -3.38 -8.58 16.62
N LEU A 135 -4.06 -7.45 16.51
CA LEU A 135 -5.30 -7.32 15.74
C LEU A 135 -5.05 -7.61 14.25
N GLN A 136 -3.99 -7.04 13.67
CA GLN A 136 -3.59 -7.27 12.27
C GLN A 136 -3.42 -8.77 11.96
N ARG A 137 -2.67 -9.49 12.79
CA ARG A 137 -2.45 -10.93 12.63
C ARG A 137 -3.74 -11.73 12.81
N TYR A 138 -4.54 -11.37 13.79
CA TYR A 138 -5.82 -12.03 14.04
C TYR A 138 -6.73 -11.94 12.82
N ILE A 139 -6.93 -10.73 12.27
CA ILE A 139 -7.75 -10.51 11.08
C ILE A 139 -7.19 -11.29 9.89
N MET A 140 -5.86 -11.28 9.70
CA MET A 140 -5.23 -12.02 8.63
C MET A 140 -5.48 -13.53 8.74
N SER A 141 -5.49 -14.07 9.96
CA SER A 141 -5.81 -15.49 10.20
C SER A 141 -7.25 -15.83 9.84
N LEU A 142 -8.20 -14.94 10.12
CA LEU A 142 -9.62 -15.10 9.74
C LEU A 142 -9.84 -15.08 8.23
N LEU A 143 -9.03 -14.33 7.49
CA LEU A 143 -9.08 -14.23 6.04
C LEU A 143 -8.23 -15.31 5.32
N SER A 144 -7.66 -16.25 6.06
CA SER A 144 -6.81 -17.30 5.46
C SER A 144 -7.57 -18.06 4.36
N GLY A 145 -6.94 -18.18 3.17
CA GLY A 145 -7.52 -18.84 1.99
C GLY A 145 -8.60 -18.03 1.27
N GLN A 146 -8.91 -16.83 1.73
CA GLN A 146 -9.92 -15.96 1.10
C GLN A 146 -9.28 -14.74 0.42
N LYS A 147 -9.98 -14.18 -0.56
CA LYS A 147 -9.63 -12.88 -1.17
C LYS A 147 -10.47 -11.80 -0.53
N GLY A 148 -9.82 -10.84 0.14
CA GLY A 148 -10.56 -9.78 0.82
C GLY A 148 -9.67 -8.72 1.42
N ALA A 149 -10.30 -7.70 1.98
CA ALA A 149 -9.65 -6.68 2.76
C ALA A 149 -10.48 -6.33 4.00
N VAL A 150 -9.79 -5.98 5.07
CA VAL A 150 -10.39 -5.44 6.29
C VAL A 150 -9.56 -4.24 6.74
N VAL A 151 -10.24 -3.13 6.99
CA VAL A 151 -9.65 -1.91 7.57
C VAL A 151 -10.37 -1.62 8.87
N VAL A 152 -9.62 -1.42 9.94
CA VAL A 152 -10.14 -1.07 11.26
C VAL A 152 -9.59 0.28 11.67
N LEU A 153 -10.50 1.20 11.98
CA LEU A 153 -10.18 2.56 12.43
C LEU A 153 -10.58 2.74 13.89
N ASP A 154 -9.81 3.54 14.63
CA ASP A 154 -10.25 4.03 15.94
C ASP A 154 -11.28 5.16 15.69
N PRO A 155 -12.51 5.04 16.23
CA PRO A 155 -13.55 6.07 16.03
C PRO A 155 -13.26 7.40 16.73
N LYS A 156 -12.25 7.47 17.59
CA LYS A 156 -11.90 8.69 18.34
C LYS A 156 -11.07 9.66 17.50
N ASP A 157 -10.11 9.13 16.75
CA ASP A 157 -9.15 9.95 16.01
C ASP A 157 -8.93 9.49 14.55
N ASN A 158 -9.66 8.45 14.12
CA ASN A 158 -9.56 7.81 12.81
C ASN A 158 -8.20 7.18 12.50
N SER A 159 -7.37 6.92 13.51
CA SER A 159 -6.13 6.18 13.31
C SER A 159 -6.40 4.77 12.80
N VAL A 160 -5.54 4.28 11.90
CA VAL A 160 -5.65 2.93 11.34
C VAL A 160 -5.07 1.93 12.33
N LEU A 161 -5.92 1.11 12.96
CA LEU A 161 -5.52 0.06 13.90
C LEU A 161 -5.14 -1.25 13.19
N ALA A 162 -5.79 -1.54 12.06
CA ALA A 162 -5.43 -2.69 11.23
C ALA A 162 -5.81 -2.41 9.77
N MET A 163 -5.01 -2.90 8.85
CA MET A 163 -5.29 -2.85 7.41
C MET A 163 -4.75 -4.13 6.75
N VAL A 164 -5.64 -5.07 6.51
CA VAL A 164 -5.33 -6.38 5.95
C VAL A 164 -5.82 -6.47 4.52
N SER A 165 -4.98 -6.98 3.65
CA SER A 165 -5.33 -7.37 2.27
C SER A 165 -4.81 -8.78 2.00
N THR A 166 -5.70 -9.69 1.58
CA THR A 166 -5.35 -11.09 1.32
C THR A 166 -5.77 -11.52 -0.09
N PRO A 167 -5.03 -12.44 -0.73
CA PRO A 167 -3.71 -12.93 -0.35
C PRO A 167 -2.64 -11.86 -0.37
N SER A 168 -1.55 -12.11 0.34
CA SER A 168 -0.39 -11.23 0.47
C SER A 168 0.88 -11.94 0.01
N TYR A 169 2.04 -11.31 0.20
CA TYR A 169 3.34 -11.86 -0.18
C TYR A 169 4.41 -11.43 0.82
N ASP A 170 5.52 -12.18 0.87
CA ASP A 170 6.66 -11.79 1.70
C ASP A 170 7.47 -10.69 0.99
N ASN A 171 7.51 -9.50 1.58
CA ASN A 171 8.25 -8.36 1.06
C ASN A 171 9.77 -8.52 1.17
N ASN A 172 10.29 -9.45 1.97
CA ASN A 172 11.71 -9.79 1.99
C ASN A 172 12.22 -10.29 0.62
N LEU A 173 11.33 -10.84 -0.22
CA LEU A 173 11.70 -11.25 -1.58
C LEU A 173 12.24 -10.11 -2.43
N PHE A 174 11.89 -8.86 -2.15
CA PHE A 174 12.30 -7.69 -2.91
C PHE A 174 13.61 -7.08 -2.43
N VAL A 175 14.02 -7.38 -1.20
CA VAL A 175 15.27 -6.91 -0.62
C VAL A 175 16.45 -7.58 -1.37
N ASP A 176 17.45 -6.81 -1.76
CA ASP A 176 18.56 -7.25 -2.64
C ASP A 176 18.17 -7.56 -4.10
N GLY A 177 16.88 -7.38 -4.44
CA GLY A 177 16.31 -7.65 -5.76
C GLY A 177 15.62 -9.02 -5.83
N ILE A 178 14.40 -9.03 -6.30
CA ILE A 178 13.60 -10.24 -6.49
C ILE A 178 14.12 -11.03 -7.71
N SER A 179 14.09 -12.37 -7.62
CA SER A 179 14.41 -13.23 -8.76
C SER A 179 13.33 -13.10 -9.85
N SER A 180 13.70 -13.26 -11.12
CA SER A 180 12.73 -13.24 -12.22
C SER A 180 11.66 -14.33 -12.09
N SER A 181 12.01 -15.49 -11.53
CA SER A 181 11.06 -16.59 -11.29
C SER A 181 10.06 -16.25 -10.18
N ASP A 182 10.52 -15.68 -9.06
CA ASP A 182 9.62 -15.30 -7.96
C ASP A 182 8.71 -14.15 -8.36
N TYR A 183 9.26 -13.15 -9.06
CA TYR A 183 8.44 -12.04 -9.55
C TYR A 183 7.38 -12.51 -10.54
N LYS A 184 7.74 -13.39 -11.49
CA LYS A 184 6.80 -13.98 -12.44
C LYS A 184 5.70 -14.76 -11.71
N ARG A 185 6.06 -15.59 -10.72
CA ARG A 185 5.10 -16.35 -9.90
C ARG A 185 4.09 -15.41 -9.21
N LEU A 186 4.55 -14.31 -8.60
CA LEU A 186 3.66 -13.34 -7.94
C LEU A 186 2.78 -12.57 -8.95
N LEU A 187 3.31 -12.25 -10.12
CA LEU A 187 2.62 -11.48 -11.15
C LEU A 187 1.52 -12.31 -11.86
N GLU A 188 1.82 -13.59 -12.12
CA GLU A 188 0.91 -14.51 -12.82
C GLU A 188 -0.06 -15.22 -11.86
N ASP A 189 0.07 -15.03 -10.56
CA ASP A 189 -0.82 -15.63 -9.57
C ASP A 189 -2.25 -15.09 -9.75
N PRO A 190 -3.24 -15.97 -10.03
CA PRO A 190 -4.64 -15.58 -10.25
C PRO A 190 -5.28 -14.97 -9.01
N THR A 191 -4.67 -15.14 -7.85
CA THR A 191 -5.13 -14.52 -6.60
C THR A 191 -4.65 -13.07 -6.46
N ARG A 192 -3.69 -12.62 -7.30
CA ARG A 192 -3.16 -11.26 -7.37
C ARG A 192 -2.63 -10.76 -6.01
N PRO A 193 -1.62 -11.42 -5.41
CA PRO A 193 -1.12 -11.05 -4.08
C PRO A 193 -0.45 -9.67 -4.04
N LEU A 194 0.10 -9.19 -5.18
CA LEU A 194 0.71 -7.86 -5.28
C LEU A 194 -0.31 -6.71 -5.21
N TYR A 195 -1.59 -7.01 -5.39
CA TYR A 195 -2.66 -6.01 -5.42
C TYR A 195 -3.22 -5.75 -4.01
N SER A 196 -3.01 -4.55 -3.49
CA SER A 196 -3.61 -4.13 -2.22
C SER A 196 -5.12 -3.90 -2.39
N ARG A 197 -5.92 -4.84 -1.89
CA ARG A 197 -7.37 -4.73 -1.93
C ARG A 197 -7.90 -3.66 -1.00
N ALA A 198 -7.15 -3.33 0.04
CA ALA A 198 -7.54 -2.32 1.02
C ALA A 198 -7.44 -0.89 0.46
N THR A 199 -6.43 -0.61 -0.38
CA THR A 199 -6.15 0.75 -0.89
C THR A 199 -6.43 0.92 -2.38
N GLN A 200 -6.33 -0.15 -3.17
CA GLN A 200 -6.51 -0.11 -4.62
C GLN A 200 -7.80 -0.81 -5.07
N GLY A 201 -8.49 -1.49 -4.15
CA GLY A 201 -9.69 -2.25 -4.46
C GLY A 201 -10.87 -1.34 -4.77
N VAL A 202 -11.43 -1.48 -5.97
CA VAL A 202 -12.66 -0.78 -6.39
C VAL A 202 -13.81 -1.77 -6.33
N TYR A 203 -14.67 -1.60 -5.32
CA TYR A 203 -15.82 -2.48 -5.08
C TYR A 203 -17.11 -1.68 -5.06
N PRO A 204 -18.24 -2.25 -5.56
CA PRO A 204 -19.54 -1.65 -5.36
C PRO A 204 -19.85 -1.54 -3.86
N PRO A 205 -20.23 -0.35 -3.37
CA PRO A 205 -20.49 -0.16 -1.94
C PRO A 205 -21.73 -0.91 -1.45
N ALA A 206 -22.61 -1.36 -2.36
CA ALA A 206 -23.86 -2.04 -2.07
C ALA A 206 -24.69 -1.27 -1.01
N SER A 207 -25.32 -1.97 -0.07
CA SER A 207 -26.21 -1.34 0.93
C SER A 207 -25.49 -0.45 1.95
N THR A 208 -24.15 -0.48 2.01
CA THR A 208 -23.41 0.41 2.92
C THR A 208 -23.52 1.89 2.54
N VAL A 209 -23.90 2.20 1.28
CA VAL A 209 -24.12 3.58 0.83
C VAL A 209 -25.50 4.13 1.21
N LYS A 210 -26.47 3.28 1.54
CA LYS A 210 -27.86 3.68 1.79
C LYS A 210 -28.03 4.75 2.87
N PRO A 211 -27.35 4.68 4.03
CA PRO A 211 -27.43 5.74 5.05
C PRO A 211 -26.99 7.11 4.51
N PHE A 212 -25.96 7.16 3.68
CA PHE A 212 -25.48 8.41 3.07
C PHE A 212 -26.49 8.99 2.08
N VAL A 213 -27.12 8.12 1.28
CA VAL A 213 -28.22 8.53 0.37
C VAL A 213 -29.42 9.05 1.17
N ALA A 214 -29.75 8.40 2.29
CA ALA A 214 -30.82 8.83 3.18
C ALA A 214 -30.57 10.23 3.74
N VAL A 215 -29.38 10.49 4.28
CA VAL A 215 -28.99 11.82 4.79
C VAL A 215 -29.06 12.87 3.68
N ALA A 216 -28.55 12.58 2.50
CA ALA A 216 -28.62 13.49 1.36
C ALA A 216 -30.07 13.81 0.98
N ALA A 217 -30.92 12.79 0.85
CA ALA A 217 -32.33 12.96 0.43
C ALA A 217 -33.19 13.67 1.48
N LEU A 218 -32.94 13.42 2.77
CA LEU A 218 -33.61 14.15 3.87
C LEU A 218 -33.18 15.63 3.87
N THR A 219 -31.89 15.91 3.72
CA THR A 219 -31.37 17.29 3.74
C THR A 219 -31.86 18.11 2.55
N GLU A 220 -31.97 17.47 1.38
CA GLU A 220 -32.52 18.11 0.16
C GLU A 220 -34.05 18.14 0.13
N GLY A 221 -34.71 17.65 1.15
CA GLY A 221 -36.20 17.61 1.21
C GLY A 221 -36.83 16.68 0.19
N VAL A 222 -36.08 15.75 -0.40
CA VAL A 222 -36.59 14.78 -1.39
C VAL A 222 -37.46 13.73 -0.71
N ILE A 223 -37.13 13.38 0.52
CA ILE A 223 -37.92 12.53 1.41
C ILE A 223 -38.03 13.18 2.79
N THR A 224 -38.98 12.70 3.57
CA THR A 224 -39.14 12.94 5.01
C THR A 224 -39.03 11.61 5.75
N PRO A 225 -38.87 11.59 7.08
CA PRO A 225 -38.93 10.34 7.85
C PRO A 225 -40.19 9.51 7.62
N ASN A 226 -41.33 10.17 7.30
CA ASN A 226 -42.62 9.54 7.08
C ASN A 226 -42.92 9.25 5.60
N THR A 227 -41.99 9.54 4.69
CA THR A 227 -42.14 9.21 3.27
C THR A 227 -42.26 7.71 3.10
N THR A 228 -43.34 7.24 2.47
CA THR A 228 -43.60 5.83 2.24
C THR A 228 -43.59 5.52 0.75
N ILE A 229 -42.86 4.50 0.36
CA ILE A 229 -42.76 3.99 -1.02
C ILE A 229 -43.24 2.54 -1.02
N PHE A 230 -44.06 2.18 -2.01
CA PHE A 230 -44.47 0.79 -2.21
C PHE A 230 -43.39 0.01 -2.95
N ASP A 231 -42.91 -1.05 -2.32
CA ASP A 231 -41.89 -1.96 -2.84
C ASP A 231 -42.54 -3.28 -3.28
N PRO A 232 -42.71 -3.51 -4.59
CA PRO A 232 -43.21 -4.77 -5.15
C PRO A 232 -42.12 -5.82 -5.38
N GLY A 233 -40.85 -5.59 -4.93
CA GLY A 233 -39.69 -6.40 -5.17
C GLY A 233 -38.85 -5.94 -6.38
N TYR A 234 -39.17 -4.81 -6.96
CA TYR A 234 -38.41 -4.18 -8.04
C TYR A 234 -38.77 -2.73 -8.24
N TRP A 235 -37.87 -2.00 -8.87
CA TRP A 235 -38.11 -0.65 -9.37
C TRP A 235 -37.88 -0.57 -10.87
N THR A 236 -38.55 0.32 -11.57
CA THR A 236 -38.36 0.58 -13.01
C THR A 236 -38.11 2.06 -13.24
N LEU A 237 -37.20 2.39 -14.14
CA LEU A 237 -37.08 3.77 -14.63
C LEU A 237 -38.32 4.20 -15.37
N PRO A 238 -38.73 5.47 -15.26
CA PRO A 238 -39.79 6.01 -16.13
C PRO A 238 -39.47 5.74 -17.61
N ASN A 239 -40.45 5.30 -18.38
CA ASN A 239 -40.32 4.94 -19.80
C ASN A 239 -39.39 3.75 -20.09
N SER A 240 -39.14 2.87 -19.14
CA SER A 240 -38.34 1.67 -19.31
C SER A 240 -39.07 0.43 -18.81
N THR A 241 -38.85 -0.68 -19.46
CA THR A 241 -39.32 -2.02 -19.03
C THR A 241 -38.33 -2.75 -18.18
N LYS A 242 -37.07 -2.21 -18.05
CA LYS A 242 -36.02 -2.82 -17.26
C LYS A 242 -36.32 -2.73 -15.77
N ARG A 243 -36.37 -3.90 -15.11
CA ARG A 243 -36.59 -4.04 -13.69
C ARG A 243 -35.28 -4.08 -12.92
N PHE A 244 -35.10 -3.19 -11.99
CA PHE A 244 -34.04 -3.22 -10.99
C PHE A 244 -34.59 -3.94 -9.76
N ARG A 245 -34.15 -5.17 -9.53
CA ARG A 245 -34.74 -6.06 -8.54
C ARG A 245 -34.28 -5.69 -7.13
N ASP A 246 -35.19 -5.83 -6.19
CA ASP A 246 -34.88 -5.87 -4.77
C ASP A 246 -34.31 -7.25 -4.40
N TRP A 247 -33.55 -7.35 -3.31
CA TRP A 247 -33.07 -8.62 -2.81
C TRP A 247 -34.24 -9.53 -2.38
N LYS A 248 -35.31 -8.93 -1.84
CA LYS A 248 -36.54 -9.61 -1.48
C LYS A 248 -37.50 -9.63 -2.68
N LYS A 249 -37.57 -10.76 -3.36
CA LYS A 249 -38.32 -10.92 -4.63
C LYS A 249 -39.81 -10.56 -4.52
N THR A 250 -40.39 -10.75 -3.33
CA THR A 250 -41.81 -10.42 -3.05
C THR A 250 -42.05 -8.96 -2.67
N GLY A 251 -40.95 -8.21 -2.54
CA GLY A 251 -40.97 -6.83 -2.05
C GLY A 251 -41.21 -6.71 -0.56
N HIS A 252 -41.12 -5.47 -0.08
CA HIS A 252 -41.32 -5.12 1.33
C HIS A 252 -42.69 -4.50 1.59
N GLY A 253 -43.50 -4.30 0.51
CA GLY A 253 -44.74 -3.59 0.60
C GLY A 253 -44.55 -2.10 0.90
N TYR A 254 -45.45 -1.49 1.65
CA TYR A 254 -45.31 -0.09 2.08
C TYR A 254 -44.11 0.03 3.04
N THR A 255 -43.17 0.85 2.64
CA THR A 255 -41.84 0.95 3.27
C THR A 255 -41.53 2.41 3.51
N ASP A 256 -41.38 2.80 4.77
CA ASP A 256 -40.85 4.09 5.20
C ASP A 256 -39.33 4.06 5.32
N LEU A 257 -38.70 5.17 5.68
CA LEU A 257 -37.26 5.26 5.77
C LEU A 257 -36.68 4.31 6.83
N ASN A 258 -37.31 4.16 7.98
CA ASN A 258 -36.85 3.27 9.05
C ASN A 258 -36.85 1.82 8.56
N LYS A 259 -37.96 1.36 8.00
CA LYS A 259 -38.05 0.01 7.42
C LYS A 259 -37.07 -0.19 6.25
N ALA A 260 -36.88 0.84 5.39
CA ALA A 260 -35.97 0.79 4.27
C ALA A 260 -34.53 0.56 4.71
N ILE A 261 -34.08 1.21 5.79
CA ILE A 261 -32.73 0.99 6.37
C ILE A 261 -32.68 -0.36 7.07
N THR A 262 -33.64 -0.69 7.92
CA THR A 262 -33.66 -1.90 8.75
C THR A 262 -33.72 -3.18 7.91
N GLU A 263 -34.60 -3.19 6.88
CA GLU A 263 -34.76 -4.35 5.99
C GLU A 263 -33.92 -4.22 4.71
N SER A 264 -33.16 -3.14 4.57
CA SER A 264 -32.29 -2.88 3.42
C SER A 264 -33.01 -2.90 2.08
N SER A 265 -34.22 -2.27 1.96
CA SER A 265 -34.96 -2.21 0.71
C SER A 265 -34.17 -1.50 -0.38
N ASP A 266 -33.88 -2.19 -1.49
CA ASP A 266 -33.22 -1.60 -2.65
C ASP A 266 -34.20 -0.70 -3.42
N THR A 267 -35.46 -1.11 -3.54
CA THR A 267 -36.50 -0.39 -4.25
C THR A 267 -36.71 1.03 -3.68
N PHE A 268 -36.76 1.17 -2.35
CA PHE A 268 -36.86 2.47 -1.70
C PHE A 268 -35.71 3.41 -2.10
N PHE A 269 -34.46 2.88 -2.07
CA PHE A 269 -33.28 3.67 -2.36
C PHE A 269 -33.09 3.94 -3.86
N TYR A 270 -33.54 3.06 -4.77
CA TYR A 270 -33.57 3.36 -6.20
C TYR A 270 -34.48 4.54 -6.51
N GLN A 271 -35.67 4.53 -5.96
CA GLN A 271 -36.62 5.65 -6.14
C GLN A 271 -36.11 6.95 -5.51
N THR A 272 -35.54 6.86 -4.30
CA THR A 272 -34.96 8.00 -3.58
C THR A 272 -33.82 8.63 -4.34
N ALA A 273 -32.87 7.81 -4.82
CA ALA A 273 -31.71 8.26 -5.58
C ALA A 273 -32.12 8.87 -6.94
N PHE A 274 -33.10 8.29 -7.59
CA PHE A 274 -33.66 8.84 -8.82
C PHE A 274 -34.29 10.22 -8.59
N ASN A 275 -35.11 10.39 -7.54
CA ASN A 275 -35.74 11.67 -7.19
C ASN A 275 -34.71 12.72 -6.73
N LEU A 276 -33.61 12.30 -6.08
CA LEU A 276 -32.52 13.18 -5.70
C LEU A 276 -31.79 13.74 -6.93
N GLY A 277 -31.63 12.93 -7.96
CA GLY A 277 -30.91 13.26 -9.20
C GLY A 277 -29.42 13.16 -9.06
N ILE A 278 -28.74 12.93 -10.21
CA ILE A 278 -27.31 12.60 -10.23
C ILE A 278 -26.41 13.73 -9.70
N ASP A 279 -26.75 14.97 -9.97
CA ASP A 279 -25.93 16.12 -9.56
C ASP A 279 -25.90 16.26 -8.04
N ARG A 280 -27.06 16.24 -7.37
CA ARG A 280 -27.16 16.29 -5.91
C ARG A 280 -26.58 15.04 -5.27
N PHE A 281 -26.84 13.87 -5.85
CA PHE A 281 -26.23 12.61 -5.40
C PHE A 281 -24.70 12.72 -5.43
N SER A 282 -24.10 13.11 -6.56
CA SER A 282 -22.65 13.25 -6.70
C SER A 282 -22.06 14.28 -5.74
N MET A 283 -22.72 15.43 -5.59
CA MET A 283 -22.31 16.47 -4.64
C MET A 283 -22.25 15.94 -3.21
N TRP A 284 -23.28 15.23 -2.76
CA TRP A 284 -23.34 14.68 -1.42
C TRP A 284 -22.33 13.55 -1.19
N MET A 285 -22.14 12.66 -2.17
CA MET A 285 -21.13 11.60 -2.06
C MET A 285 -19.72 12.19 -1.91
N LYS A 286 -19.39 13.25 -2.66
CA LYS A 286 -18.13 13.98 -2.48
C LYS A 286 -18.00 14.63 -1.10
N ARG A 287 -19.09 15.21 -0.56
CA ARG A 287 -19.10 15.76 0.81
C ARG A 287 -18.81 14.72 1.88
N PHE A 288 -19.21 13.48 1.66
CA PHE A 288 -18.89 12.34 2.53
C PHE A 288 -17.50 11.76 2.27
N GLY A 289 -16.74 12.30 1.32
CA GLY A 289 -15.39 11.85 0.98
C GLY A 289 -15.30 10.73 -0.07
N PHE A 290 -16.42 10.26 -0.61
CA PHE A 290 -16.39 9.26 -1.69
C PHE A 290 -15.70 9.81 -2.93
N GLY A 291 -14.75 9.05 -3.48
CA GLY A 291 -13.98 9.44 -4.66
C GLY A 291 -12.90 10.51 -4.39
N MET A 292 -12.57 10.75 -3.12
CA MET A 292 -11.49 11.63 -2.69
C MET A 292 -10.38 10.81 -2.02
N PRO A 293 -9.09 11.21 -2.14
CA PRO A 293 -8.02 10.61 -1.36
C PRO A 293 -8.32 10.71 0.13
N THR A 294 -8.01 9.65 0.89
CA THR A 294 -8.27 9.61 2.34
C THR A 294 -7.22 10.36 3.15
N GLY A 295 -6.03 10.59 2.56
CA GLY A 295 -4.89 11.20 3.21
C GLY A 295 -4.03 10.22 4.01
N ILE A 296 -4.26 8.91 3.84
CA ILE A 296 -3.42 7.88 4.43
C ILE A 296 -2.00 7.92 3.82
N GLU A 297 -0.97 7.62 4.62
CA GLU A 297 0.44 7.71 4.26
C GLU A 297 0.94 6.57 3.35
N ILE A 298 0.06 5.94 2.63
CA ILE A 298 0.41 4.93 1.62
C ILE A 298 -0.36 5.19 0.33
N GLN A 299 0.05 4.57 -0.75
CA GLN A 299 -0.58 4.78 -2.06
C GLN A 299 -2.00 4.17 -2.08
N GLU A 300 -2.95 5.01 -2.41
CA GLU A 300 -4.36 4.68 -2.68
C GLU A 300 -4.59 4.47 -4.18
#